data_5f1b415672de5bd855fbdb3c5c874be1
#
_entry.id   5f1b415672de5bd855fbdb3c5c874be1
#
_cell.length_a   1.000
_cell.length_b   1.000
_cell.length_c   1.000
_cell.angle_alpha   90.00
_cell.angle_beta   90.00
_cell.angle_gamma   90.00
#
_symmetry.space_group_name_H-M   'P 1'
#
loop_
_entity.id
_entity.type
_entity.pdbx_description
1 polymer ?
#
loop_
_entity_poly.entity_id
_entity_poly.type
_entity_poly.pdbx_seq_one_letter_code
_entity_poly.pdbx_strand_id
1 'polypeptide(L)'
;MSDEIKISIIIWTKATHAMFFRDCVESILASDYRNFELVILDENQNNQISSIARELFGHDGRLSYHRLKAHKGLSYALNVGLHRKSGNYVYFLGQHDRISPDALSLFVKEIHSHPNVEVIYSDRDELIGINRMNPAFLPDFNVEYLRHTNYIGDSVLFSVAGLKRLGTLKEQLESAAVYDLLLRSIEKKAYVRHIPRLLFHKRIIGDETSSPQNRRQNDQHYREHVTAISAHLHHMKIPGRVTEDRSREYWRVHYDGGDALSHRKEYIVVHERGVEVRNKRFVERMYGIMRQKDVGIVGVRYEKRGFLIDNCGYIFDEKGLVYPACHNQPALSRGYLNRAILPHDVSMVDQALFMIDSKALERVGGFDRRLTGRTLMLDLCLKVRQLGLRVVFDPGVVAKKKTEPDDIFTESSTAALYDTWKDVLINGDPYYNRNLPMGLENYFLYA
;
A
#
# COMPACT_ATOMS: atom_id res chain seq x y z
N MET A 1 31.35 -8.42 14.51
CA MET A 1 30.65 -7.29 15.19
C MET A 1 29.41 -7.02 14.33
N SER A 2 28.23 -7.29 14.82
CA SER A 2 27.00 -6.90 14.09
C SER A 2 27.02 -5.39 14.02
N ASP A 3 27.09 -4.80 12.82
CA ASP A 3 26.97 -3.36 12.65
C ASP A 3 25.65 -2.95 13.29
N GLU A 4 25.73 -2.19 14.38
CA GLU A 4 24.58 -1.77 15.13
C GLU A 4 23.74 -0.83 14.27
N ILE A 5 22.48 -1.19 14.01
CA ILE A 5 21.58 -0.42 13.15
C ILE A 5 21.35 0.97 13.76
N LYS A 6 21.73 2.02 13.06
CA LYS A 6 21.42 3.40 13.46
C LYS A 6 20.33 3.98 12.56
N ILE A 7 19.27 4.54 13.18
CA ILE A 7 18.14 5.16 12.48
C ILE A 7 18.26 6.67 12.58
N SER A 8 18.28 7.35 11.42
CA SER A 8 18.16 8.82 11.35
C SER A 8 16.70 9.20 11.14
N ILE A 9 16.09 9.82 12.13
CA ILE A 9 14.74 10.38 12.02
C ILE A 9 14.86 11.79 11.47
N ILE A 10 14.23 12.07 10.33
CA ILE A 10 14.30 13.37 9.69
C ILE A 10 12.94 14.06 9.79
N ILE A 11 12.92 15.24 10.39
CA ILE A 11 11.74 16.10 10.53
C ILE A 11 12.03 17.45 9.86
N TRP A 12 11.13 17.86 8.95
CA TRP A 12 11.07 19.21 8.44
C TRP A 12 10.01 20.00 9.20
N THR A 13 10.35 21.24 9.57
CA THR A 13 9.46 22.11 10.34
C THR A 13 9.21 23.42 9.61
N LYS A 14 7.93 23.76 9.45
CA LYS A 14 7.45 25.01 8.84
C LYS A 14 6.06 25.33 9.38
N ALA A 15 5.83 26.59 9.77
CA ALA A 15 4.59 27.02 10.39
C ALA A 15 4.13 26.07 11.52
N THR A 16 5.08 25.68 12.36
CA THR A 16 4.97 24.57 13.28
C THR A 16 4.20 24.96 14.54
N HIS A 17 3.25 24.13 14.94
CA HIS A 17 2.57 24.25 16.22
C HIS A 17 3.47 23.70 17.33
N ALA A 18 3.96 24.55 18.22
CA ALA A 18 4.99 24.22 19.22
C ALA A 18 4.63 23.04 20.12
N MET A 19 3.39 23.01 20.64
CA MET A 19 2.93 21.93 21.51
C MET A 19 2.93 20.58 20.79
N PHE A 20 2.48 20.51 19.54
CA PHE A 20 2.45 19.28 18.77
C PHE A 20 3.87 18.84 18.35
N PHE A 21 4.75 19.79 18.07
CA PHE A 21 6.16 19.48 17.83
C PHE A 21 6.82 18.89 19.06
N ARG A 22 6.58 19.47 20.27
CA ARG A 22 7.06 18.94 21.54
C ARG A 22 6.59 17.49 21.74
N ASP A 23 5.30 17.25 21.56
CA ASP A 23 4.67 15.92 21.70
C ASP A 23 5.27 14.90 20.68
N CYS A 24 5.57 15.35 19.46
CA CYS A 24 6.29 14.55 18.46
C CYS A 24 7.68 14.14 18.98
N VAL A 25 8.50 15.10 19.40
CA VAL A 25 9.87 14.85 19.89
C VAL A 25 9.86 13.98 21.15
N GLU A 26 8.95 14.22 22.08
CA GLU A 26 8.78 13.41 23.30
C GLU A 26 8.44 11.96 22.95
N SER A 27 7.62 11.70 21.93
CA SER A 27 7.32 10.34 21.45
C SER A 27 8.56 9.61 20.92
N ILE A 28 9.49 10.34 20.28
CA ILE A 28 10.77 9.80 19.81
C ILE A 28 11.69 9.48 20.99
N LEU A 29 11.78 10.37 21.97
CA LEU A 29 12.59 10.20 23.16
C LEU A 29 12.11 9.05 24.05
N ALA A 30 10.80 8.77 24.02
CA ALA A 30 10.18 7.63 24.72
C ALA A 30 10.47 6.28 24.07
N SER A 31 11.15 6.25 22.90
CA SER A 31 11.49 4.99 22.23
C SER A 31 12.34 4.06 23.12
N ASP A 32 12.04 2.77 23.08
CA ASP A 32 12.80 1.70 23.71
C ASP A 32 14.14 1.43 22.99
N TYR A 33 14.28 1.82 21.72
CA TYR A 33 15.51 1.73 20.95
C TYR A 33 16.33 3.03 21.05
N ARG A 34 17.61 2.93 21.43
CA ARG A 34 18.42 4.12 21.74
C ARG A 34 19.40 4.55 20.65
N ASN A 35 19.72 3.68 19.69
CA ASN A 35 20.66 4.01 18.61
C ASN A 35 19.97 4.72 17.44
N PHE A 36 19.51 5.93 17.71
CA PHE A 36 18.93 6.82 16.70
C PHE A 36 19.54 8.22 16.79
N GLU A 37 19.33 9.01 15.76
CA GLU A 37 19.53 10.46 15.76
C GLU A 37 18.28 11.16 15.24
N LEU A 38 18.05 12.38 15.72
CA LEU A 38 17.01 13.26 15.24
C LEU A 38 17.63 14.42 14.46
N VAL A 39 17.29 14.52 13.16
CA VAL A 39 17.72 15.59 12.27
C VAL A 39 16.54 16.52 12.02
N ILE A 40 16.62 17.74 12.53
CA ILE A 40 15.59 18.78 12.37
C ILE A 40 16.02 19.79 11.32
N LEU A 41 15.20 19.99 10.29
CA LEU A 41 15.36 20.97 9.21
C LEU A 41 14.32 22.06 9.43
N ASP A 42 14.72 23.18 10.00
CA ASP A 42 13.81 24.23 10.48
C ASP A 42 13.73 25.43 9.52
N GLU A 43 12.54 25.64 8.94
CA GLU A 43 12.19 26.83 8.12
C GLU A 43 11.35 27.87 8.88
N ASN A 44 11.11 27.70 10.19
CA ASN A 44 10.39 28.71 10.98
C ASN A 44 11.25 29.95 11.18
N GLN A 45 10.63 31.13 11.16
CA GLN A 45 11.35 32.39 11.33
C GLN A 45 11.73 32.71 12.78
N ASN A 46 11.03 32.10 13.76
CA ASN A 46 11.28 32.28 15.19
C ASN A 46 12.21 31.19 15.74
N ASN A 47 12.60 31.33 17.03
CA ASN A 47 13.49 30.37 17.70
C ASN A 47 12.74 29.29 18.50
N GLN A 48 11.42 29.21 18.37
CA GLN A 48 10.58 28.34 19.22
C GLN A 48 10.97 26.87 19.07
N ILE A 49 11.13 26.38 17.84
CA ILE A 49 11.50 25.00 17.55
C ILE A 49 12.89 24.68 18.06
N SER A 50 13.88 25.56 17.84
CA SER A 50 15.23 25.35 18.35
C SER A 50 15.29 25.37 19.88
N SER A 51 14.45 26.18 20.54
CA SER A 51 14.38 26.23 22.01
C SER A 51 13.79 24.92 22.56
N ILE A 52 12.69 24.41 22.00
CA ILE A 52 12.09 23.13 22.40
C ILE A 52 13.07 21.98 22.17
N ALA A 53 13.72 21.92 21.02
CA ALA A 53 14.68 20.88 20.71
C ALA A 53 15.86 20.86 21.69
N ARG A 54 16.42 22.02 22.03
CA ARG A 54 17.50 22.14 23.02
C ARG A 54 17.05 21.79 24.43
N GLU A 55 15.85 22.21 24.82
CA GLU A 55 15.29 21.88 26.14
C GLU A 55 15.13 20.36 26.32
N LEU A 56 14.58 19.67 25.31
CA LEU A 56 14.29 18.23 25.39
C LEU A 56 15.55 17.35 25.27
N PHE A 57 16.51 17.74 24.44
CA PHE A 57 17.75 16.97 24.24
C PHE A 57 18.89 17.42 25.16
N GLY A 58 18.89 18.70 25.61
CA GLY A 58 20.00 19.25 26.39
C GLY A 58 21.35 19.10 25.67
N HIS A 59 22.25 18.31 26.26
CA HIS A 59 23.56 17.97 25.69
C HIS A 59 23.55 16.59 24.98
N ASP A 60 22.39 16.00 24.71
CA ASP A 60 22.31 14.72 24.04
C ASP A 60 22.82 14.84 22.58
N GLY A 61 23.90 14.15 22.28
CA GLY A 61 24.55 14.17 20.97
C GLY A 61 23.74 13.56 19.83
N ARG A 62 22.54 13.03 20.13
CA ARG A 62 21.63 12.49 19.12
C ARG A 62 20.84 13.55 18.34
N LEU A 63 20.88 14.84 18.79
CA LEU A 63 20.21 15.94 18.10
C LEU A 63 21.13 16.60 17.07
N SER A 64 20.65 16.71 15.84
CA SER A 64 21.24 17.50 14.76
C SER A 64 20.23 18.53 14.26
N TYR A 65 20.38 19.80 14.69
CA TYR A 65 19.46 20.89 14.34
C TYR A 65 20.07 21.80 13.27
N HIS A 66 19.31 22.04 12.20
CA HIS A 66 19.73 22.88 11.09
C HIS A 66 18.64 23.88 10.73
N ARG A 67 18.94 25.17 10.91
CA ARG A 67 18.09 26.22 10.39
C ARG A 67 18.32 26.38 8.88
N LEU A 68 17.25 26.27 8.10
CA LEU A 68 17.29 26.47 6.66
C LEU A 68 17.06 27.94 6.33
N LYS A 69 17.99 28.54 5.56
CA LYS A 69 17.87 29.92 5.10
C LYS A 69 17.02 30.10 3.85
N ALA A 70 16.89 29.03 3.07
CA ALA A 70 16.13 29.00 1.82
C ALA A 70 14.81 28.27 2.02
N HIS A 71 13.71 28.94 1.75
CA HIS A 71 12.35 28.35 1.81
C HIS A 71 12.03 27.66 0.47
N LYS A 72 12.64 26.49 0.26
CA LYS A 72 12.51 25.71 -0.99
C LYS A 72 11.59 24.51 -0.90
N GLY A 73 10.93 24.34 0.26
CA GLY A 73 9.91 23.31 0.49
C GLY A 73 10.43 21.99 1.03
N LEU A 74 9.48 21.05 1.19
CA LEU A 74 9.68 19.75 1.86
C LEU A 74 10.79 18.92 1.20
N SER A 75 10.71 18.72 -0.11
CA SER A 75 11.64 17.83 -0.82
C SER A 75 13.09 18.32 -0.74
N TYR A 76 13.29 19.64 -0.87
CA TYR A 76 14.59 20.23 -0.66
C TYR A 76 15.10 20.03 0.77
N ALA A 77 14.26 20.31 1.76
CA ALA A 77 14.61 20.13 3.16
C ALA A 77 14.99 18.66 3.47
N LEU A 78 14.18 17.72 3.04
CA LEU A 78 14.48 16.30 3.24
C LEU A 78 15.77 15.87 2.53
N ASN A 79 16.06 16.38 1.33
CA ASN A 79 17.34 16.14 0.66
C ASN A 79 18.53 16.69 1.48
N VAL A 80 18.40 17.88 2.08
CA VAL A 80 19.42 18.41 3.01
C VAL A 80 19.57 17.46 4.20
N GLY A 81 18.48 16.97 4.78
CA GLY A 81 18.50 15.98 5.88
C GLY A 81 19.23 14.70 5.49
N LEU A 82 18.99 14.20 4.27
CA LEU A 82 19.69 13.03 3.74
C LEU A 82 21.21 13.22 3.62
N HIS A 83 21.70 14.43 3.42
CA HIS A 83 23.13 14.73 3.44
C HIS A 83 23.71 14.89 4.86
N ARG A 84 22.87 15.18 5.84
CA ARG A 84 23.28 15.40 7.24
C ARG A 84 23.20 14.16 8.12
N LYS A 85 22.42 13.16 7.70
CA LYS A 85 22.25 11.92 8.45
C LYS A 85 23.56 11.15 8.64
N SER A 86 23.63 10.36 9.71
CA SER A 86 24.72 9.41 9.97
C SER A 86 24.24 7.95 10.07
N GLY A 87 22.92 7.71 10.13
CA GLY A 87 22.35 6.37 10.25
C GLY A 87 22.39 5.53 8.99
N ASN A 88 22.20 4.22 9.17
CA ASN A 88 22.09 3.24 8.09
C ASN A 88 20.70 3.22 7.46
N TYR A 89 19.69 3.64 8.23
CA TYR A 89 18.32 3.80 7.81
C TYR A 89 17.81 5.21 8.09
N VAL A 90 16.85 5.66 7.30
CA VAL A 90 16.22 6.98 7.41
C VAL A 90 14.72 6.79 7.59
N TYR A 91 14.18 7.42 8.60
CA TYR A 91 12.75 7.49 8.86
C TYR A 91 12.24 8.91 8.68
N PHE A 92 11.35 9.13 7.72
CA PHE A 92 10.69 10.41 7.55
C PHE A 92 9.48 10.49 8.50
N LEU A 93 9.42 11.56 9.30
CA LEU A 93 8.35 11.77 10.27
C LEU A 93 7.78 13.19 10.14
N GLY A 94 6.46 13.31 10.16
CA GLY A 94 5.79 14.61 10.18
C GLY A 94 6.02 15.35 11.49
N GLN A 95 6.15 16.68 11.42
CA GLN A 95 6.49 17.55 12.55
C GLN A 95 5.50 17.54 13.73
N HIS A 96 4.29 17.00 13.52
CA HIS A 96 3.22 16.95 14.51
C HIS A 96 2.78 15.52 14.84
N ASP A 97 3.34 14.54 14.15
CA ASP A 97 2.98 13.14 14.27
C ASP A 97 3.70 12.47 15.45
N ARG A 98 3.27 11.28 15.82
CA ARG A 98 3.89 10.50 16.90
C ARG A 98 4.23 9.10 16.44
N ILE A 99 5.19 8.49 17.11
CA ILE A 99 5.50 7.08 16.98
C ILE A 99 5.20 6.33 18.28
N SER A 100 4.88 5.03 18.18
CA SER A 100 4.80 4.16 19.33
C SER A 100 6.19 3.96 19.97
N PRO A 101 6.28 3.76 21.29
CA PRO A 101 7.57 3.55 21.97
C PRO A 101 8.38 2.36 21.43
N ASP A 102 7.70 1.32 20.93
CA ASP A 102 8.29 0.11 20.34
C ASP A 102 8.53 0.19 18.83
N ALA A 103 8.26 1.35 18.21
CA ALA A 103 8.34 1.48 16.75
C ALA A 103 9.76 1.22 16.20
N LEU A 104 10.76 1.88 16.79
CA LEU A 104 12.14 1.76 16.30
C LEU A 104 12.72 0.37 16.56
N SER A 105 12.44 -0.24 17.72
CA SER A 105 12.89 -1.61 18.01
C SER A 105 12.26 -2.65 17.10
N LEU A 106 10.99 -2.48 16.73
CA LEU A 106 10.33 -3.35 15.77
C LEU A 106 10.88 -3.17 14.36
N PHE A 107 11.21 -1.95 13.94
CA PHE A 107 11.93 -1.74 12.67
C PHE A 107 13.27 -2.45 12.66
N VAL A 108 14.05 -2.33 13.74
CA VAL A 108 15.36 -3.00 13.86
C VAL A 108 15.22 -4.52 13.87
N LYS A 109 14.20 -5.05 14.56
CA LYS A 109 13.89 -6.48 14.53
C LYS A 109 13.57 -6.96 13.11
N GLU A 110 12.77 -6.20 12.37
CA GLU A 110 12.43 -6.53 10.97
C GLU A 110 13.66 -6.50 10.08
N ILE A 111 14.57 -5.53 10.27
CA ILE A 111 15.84 -5.44 9.54
C ILE A 111 16.73 -6.66 9.83
N HIS A 112 16.85 -7.09 11.07
CA HIS A 112 17.64 -8.27 11.42
C HIS A 112 17.07 -9.55 10.84
N SER A 113 15.73 -9.67 10.79
CA SER A 113 15.06 -10.82 10.16
C SER A 113 15.18 -10.79 8.63
N HIS A 114 15.35 -9.61 8.03
CA HIS A 114 15.39 -9.38 6.60
C HIS A 114 16.53 -8.40 6.23
N PRO A 115 17.81 -8.82 6.27
CA PRO A 115 18.96 -7.91 6.15
C PRO A 115 19.00 -7.08 4.85
N ASN A 116 18.34 -7.54 3.79
CA ASN A 116 18.27 -6.87 2.50
C ASN A 116 17.05 -5.97 2.34
N VAL A 117 16.28 -5.74 3.40
CA VAL A 117 15.09 -4.88 3.33
C VAL A 117 15.50 -3.43 3.04
N GLU A 118 14.81 -2.83 2.09
CA GLU A 118 15.11 -1.45 1.66
C GLU A 118 14.06 -0.46 2.13
N VAL A 119 12.81 -0.91 2.29
CA VAL A 119 11.68 -0.07 2.68
C VAL A 119 10.84 -0.81 3.71
N ILE A 120 10.52 -0.14 4.83
CA ILE A 120 9.62 -0.68 5.85
C ILE A 120 8.53 0.35 6.16
N TYR A 121 7.29 -0.10 6.23
CA TYR A 121 6.15 0.70 6.70
C TYR A 121 5.33 -0.10 7.71
N SER A 122 4.44 0.59 8.43
CA SER A 122 3.58 -0.02 9.44
C SER A 122 2.13 0.40 9.29
N ASP A 123 1.25 -0.27 10.02
CA ASP A 123 -0.11 0.23 10.25
C ASP A 123 -0.06 1.58 10.97
N ARG A 124 -1.14 2.34 10.82
CA ARG A 124 -1.25 3.68 11.41
C ARG A 124 -2.66 3.93 11.95
N ASP A 125 -2.76 4.96 12.75
CA ASP A 125 -4.04 5.55 13.14
C ASP A 125 -3.98 7.08 13.10
N GLU A 126 -5.07 7.71 13.44
CA GLU A 126 -5.20 9.14 13.54
C GLU A 126 -5.19 9.58 15.00
N LEU A 127 -4.47 10.67 15.29
CA LEU A 127 -4.43 11.31 16.59
C LEU A 127 -5.27 12.59 16.54
N ILE A 128 -6.48 12.53 17.13
CA ILE A 128 -7.42 13.67 17.22
C ILE A 128 -7.43 14.16 18.67
N GLY A 129 -6.84 15.33 18.89
CA GLY A 129 -6.55 15.79 20.26
C GLY A 129 -5.55 14.85 20.93
N ILE A 130 -5.98 14.11 21.95
CA ILE A 130 -5.21 13.09 22.67
C ILE A 130 -5.65 11.65 22.34
N ASN A 131 -6.74 11.50 21.60
CA ASN A 131 -7.34 10.19 21.31
C ASN A 131 -6.78 9.61 20.02
N ARG A 132 -6.49 8.31 20.04
CA ARG A 132 -6.14 7.52 18.86
C ARG A 132 -7.42 6.94 18.28
N MET A 133 -7.66 7.23 17.00
CA MET A 133 -8.89 6.88 16.28
C MET A 133 -8.56 6.39 14.88
N ASN A 134 -9.57 5.89 14.18
CA ASN A 134 -9.51 5.51 12.77
C ASN A 134 -8.29 4.65 12.41
N PRO A 135 -8.10 3.47 13.06
CA PRO A 135 -6.97 2.62 12.75
C PRO A 135 -7.03 2.16 11.29
N ALA A 136 -5.91 2.27 10.60
CA ALA A 136 -5.71 1.79 9.24
C ALA A 136 -4.78 0.57 9.26
N PHE A 137 -5.36 -0.61 9.14
CA PHE A 137 -4.67 -1.89 9.00
C PHE A 137 -4.36 -2.13 7.54
N LEU A 138 -3.11 -1.95 7.15
CA LEU A 138 -2.67 -1.93 5.77
C LEU A 138 -2.41 -3.35 5.24
N PRO A 139 -2.54 -3.58 3.93
CA PRO A 139 -2.03 -4.80 3.31
C PRO A 139 -0.50 -4.77 3.24
N ASP A 140 0.12 -5.91 2.97
CA ASP A 140 1.50 -5.96 2.49
C ASP A 140 1.63 -5.19 1.17
N PHE A 141 2.89 -4.99 0.72
CA PHE A 141 3.18 -4.12 -0.42
C PHE A 141 2.37 -4.50 -1.65
N ASN A 142 1.40 -3.66 -1.98
CA ASN A 142 0.40 -3.87 -3.01
C ASN A 142 0.62 -2.88 -4.16
N VAL A 143 1.24 -3.37 -5.22
CA VAL A 143 1.71 -2.56 -6.34
C VAL A 143 0.57 -1.87 -7.06
N GLU A 144 -0.50 -2.62 -7.38
CA GLU A 144 -1.63 -2.04 -8.11
C GLU A 144 -2.38 -1.03 -7.24
N TYR A 145 -2.57 -1.34 -5.96
CA TYR A 145 -3.24 -0.44 -5.05
C TYR A 145 -2.48 0.88 -4.85
N LEU A 146 -1.14 0.81 -4.75
CA LEU A 146 -0.30 1.98 -4.58
C LEU A 146 -0.42 2.96 -5.77
N ARG A 147 -0.65 2.48 -6.98
CA ARG A 147 -0.89 3.32 -8.16
C ARG A 147 -2.20 4.10 -8.11
N HIS A 148 -3.14 3.64 -7.30
CA HIS A 148 -4.47 4.25 -7.18
C HIS A 148 -4.65 5.09 -5.91
N THR A 149 -3.85 4.86 -4.88
CA THR A 149 -3.89 5.61 -3.62
C THR A 149 -2.56 5.48 -2.87
N ASN A 150 -2.12 6.57 -2.21
CA ASN A 150 -0.98 6.53 -1.30
C ASN A 150 -1.42 5.90 0.05
N TYR A 151 -1.76 4.59 0.04
CA TYR A 151 -2.24 3.91 1.23
C TYR A 151 -1.17 3.76 2.32
N ILE A 152 0.11 3.77 1.96
CA ILE A 152 1.24 3.67 2.89
C ILE A 152 1.42 4.98 3.67
N GLY A 153 1.30 6.12 2.97
CA GLY A 153 1.56 7.44 3.55
C GLY A 153 3.04 7.82 3.50
N ASP A 154 3.42 8.82 4.29
CA ASP A 154 4.74 9.45 4.21
C ASP A 154 5.70 8.99 5.31
N SER A 155 5.19 8.33 6.37
CA SER A 155 6.01 7.80 7.48
C SER A 155 6.56 6.43 7.13
N VAL A 156 7.71 6.42 6.47
CA VAL A 156 8.34 5.24 5.91
C VAL A 156 9.82 5.21 6.27
N LEU A 157 10.29 4.03 6.62
CA LEU A 157 11.71 3.77 6.86
C LEU A 157 12.38 3.27 5.57
N PHE A 158 13.45 3.93 5.16
CA PHE A 158 14.25 3.55 3.99
C PHE A 158 15.68 3.17 4.42
N SER A 159 16.25 2.14 3.84
CA SER A 159 17.69 1.92 3.94
C SER A 159 18.45 2.98 3.13
N VAL A 160 19.60 3.41 3.63
CA VAL A 160 20.45 4.36 2.90
C VAL A 160 20.94 3.79 1.57
N ALA A 161 21.20 2.48 1.51
CA ALA A 161 21.53 1.79 0.28
C ALA A 161 20.36 1.84 -0.72
N GLY A 162 19.14 1.58 -0.24
CA GLY A 162 17.92 1.72 -1.04
C GLY A 162 17.73 3.15 -1.57
N LEU A 163 17.85 4.17 -0.72
CA LEU A 163 17.73 5.57 -1.15
C LEU A 163 18.77 5.95 -2.22
N LYS A 164 20.02 5.48 -2.11
CA LYS A 164 21.04 5.69 -3.15
C LYS A 164 20.61 5.10 -4.51
N ARG A 165 19.95 3.95 -4.47
CA ARG A 165 19.45 3.25 -5.66
C ARG A 165 18.18 3.89 -6.23
N LEU A 166 17.29 4.37 -5.36
CA LEU A 166 16.06 5.06 -5.73
C LEU A 166 16.33 6.48 -6.22
N GLY A 167 17.37 7.14 -5.74
CA GLY A 167 17.72 8.54 -6.04
C GLY A 167 17.12 9.54 -5.04
N THR A 168 17.40 10.82 -5.24
CA THR A 168 16.95 11.91 -4.37
C THR A 168 15.45 12.18 -4.49
N LEU A 169 14.88 12.88 -3.50
CA LEU A 169 13.52 13.41 -3.61
C LEU A 169 13.49 14.51 -4.69
N LYS A 170 12.46 14.50 -5.51
CA LYS A 170 12.27 15.48 -6.59
C LYS A 170 11.71 16.79 -6.03
N GLU A 171 12.45 17.90 -6.15
CA GLU A 171 12.08 19.18 -5.55
C GLU A 171 10.75 19.76 -6.09
N GLN A 172 10.32 19.34 -7.27
CA GLN A 172 9.02 19.73 -7.84
C GLN A 172 7.83 18.94 -7.30
N LEU A 173 8.07 17.91 -6.48
CA LEU A 173 7.04 17.05 -5.88
C LEU A 173 7.05 17.23 -4.36
N GLU A 174 6.50 18.33 -3.86
CA GLU A 174 6.48 18.63 -2.43
C GLU A 174 5.71 17.60 -1.61
N SER A 175 4.41 17.52 -1.85
CA SER A 175 3.50 16.64 -1.12
C SER A 175 3.53 15.19 -1.60
N ALA A 176 4.06 14.94 -2.79
CA ALA A 176 4.20 13.60 -3.36
C ALA A 176 5.64 13.07 -3.30
N ALA A 177 6.54 13.71 -2.55
CA ALA A 177 7.96 13.38 -2.53
C ALA A 177 8.25 11.95 -2.07
N VAL A 178 7.67 11.53 -0.93
CA VAL A 178 7.82 10.17 -0.40
C VAL A 178 7.04 9.18 -1.24
N TYR A 179 5.87 9.57 -1.72
CA TYR A 179 5.07 8.74 -2.63
C TYR A 179 5.81 8.42 -3.93
N ASP A 180 6.52 9.38 -4.53
CA ASP A 180 7.38 9.15 -5.70
C ASP A 180 8.52 8.18 -5.39
N LEU A 181 9.11 8.20 -4.18
CA LEU A 181 10.06 7.18 -3.75
C LEU A 181 9.44 5.78 -3.67
N LEU A 182 8.19 5.68 -3.16
CA LEU A 182 7.46 4.41 -3.10
C LEU A 182 7.15 3.88 -4.52
N LEU A 183 6.77 4.74 -5.46
CA LEU A 183 6.56 4.34 -6.86
C LEU A 183 7.89 3.90 -7.51
N ARG A 184 8.99 4.60 -7.24
CA ARG A 184 10.34 4.18 -7.70
C ARG A 184 10.79 2.88 -7.06
N SER A 185 10.30 2.55 -5.85
CA SER A 185 10.55 1.24 -5.23
C SER A 185 9.97 0.09 -6.06
N ILE A 186 8.80 0.30 -6.70
CA ILE A 186 8.25 -0.64 -7.69
C ILE A 186 9.19 -0.75 -8.91
N GLU A 187 9.59 0.39 -9.49
CA GLU A 187 10.45 0.45 -10.69
C GLU A 187 11.80 -0.27 -10.50
N LYS A 188 12.34 -0.14 -9.31
CA LYS A 188 13.64 -0.72 -8.93
C LYS A 188 13.52 -2.09 -8.26
N LYS A 189 12.31 -2.64 -8.11
CA LYS A 189 12.04 -3.90 -7.42
C LYS A 189 12.67 -3.93 -6.03
N ALA A 190 12.48 -2.86 -5.26
CA ALA A 190 12.97 -2.76 -3.91
C ALA A 190 12.31 -3.82 -3.01
N TYR A 191 13.07 -4.34 -2.06
CA TYR A 191 12.51 -5.25 -1.07
C TYR A 191 11.78 -4.45 0.01
N VAL A 192 10.45 -4.53 -0.01
CA VAL A 192 9.55 -3.78 0.87
C VAL A 192 8.93 -4.73 1.90
N ARG A 193 8.90 -4.30 3.17
CA ARG A 193 8.27 -5.04 4.26
C ARG A 193 7.21 -4.19 4.95
N HIS A 194 6.17 -4.85 5.40
CA HIS A 194 5.10 -4.28 6.21
C HIS A 194 5.15 -4.87 7.62
N ILE A 195 5.04 -4.03 8.64
CA ILE A 195 4.85 -4.46 10.04
C ILE A 195 3.38 -4.23 10.39
N PRO A 196 2.58 -5.28 10.58
CA PRO A 196 1.15 -5.17 10.88
C PRO A 196 0.92 -4.77 12.35
N ARG A 197 1.39 -3.59 12.72
CA ARG A 197 1.28 -2.97 14.04
C ARG A 197 1.06 -1.47 13.88
N LEU A 198 0.22 -0.88 14.73
CA LEU A 198 -0.03 0.56 14.78
C LEU A 198 1.17 1.29 15.41
N LEU A 199 2.20 1.59 14.62
CA LEU A 199 3.45 2.21 15.08
C LEU A 199 3.54 3.70 14.77
N PHE A 200 2.67 4.22 13.93
CA PHE A 200 2.62 5.60 13.50
C PHE A 200 1.25 6.22 13.78
N HIS A 201 1.23 7.41 14.37
CA HIS A 201 0.03 8.14 14.77
C HIS A 201 0.02 9.50 14.07
N LYS A 202 -0.79 9.62 13.01
CA LYS A 202 -0.92 10.85 12.22
C LYS A 202 -1.79 11.85 12.95
N ARG A 203 -1.26 13.02 13.29
CA ARG A 203 -2.05 14.08 13.92
C ARG A 203 -2.94 14.78 12.93
N ILE A 204 -4.22 14.88 13.28
CA ILE A 204 -5.22 15.64 12.54
C ILE A 204 -5.38 17.00 13.24
N ILE A 205 -5.10 18.08 12.52
CA ILE A 205 -5.13 19.44 13.03
C ILE A 205 -6.25 20.20 12.30
N GLY A 206 -7.36 20.43 13.01
CA GLY A 206 -8.46 21.31 12.55
C GLY A 206 -9.23 20.78 11.33
N ASP A 207 -10.21 21.57 10.90
CA ASP A 207 -11.00 21.31 9.70
C ASP A 207 -10.25 21.84 8.46
N GLU A 208 -9.35 21.01 7.92
CA GLU A 208 -8.48 21.39 6.80
C GLU A 208 -9.23 21.61 5.47
N THR A 209 -10.55 21.35 5.43
CA THR A 209 -11.29 21.29 4.16
C THR A 209 -11.92 22.63 3.72
N SER A 210 -12.08 23.60 4.60
CA SER A 210 -13.00 24.72 4.36
C SER A 210 -12.39 26.03 3.85
N SER A 211 -11.08 26.26 4.01
CA SER A 211 -10.47 27.52 3.59
C SER A 211 -10.07 27.52 2.10
N PRO A 212 -10.10 28.70 1.40
CA PRO A 212 -9.61 28.80 0.02
C PRO A 212 -8.13 28.44 -0.12
N GLN A 213 -7.33 28.62 0.92
CA GLN A 213 -5.91 28.32 0.95
C GLN A 213 -5.70 26.79 1.02
N ASN A 214 -6.49 26.10 1.83
CA ASN A 214 -6.47 24.65 1.95
C ASN A 214 -6.95 24.00 0.65
N ARG A 215 -7.94 24.57 -0.06
CA ARG A 215 -8.35 24.08 -1.39
C ARG A 215 -7.23 24.14 -2.40
N ARG A 216 -6.44 25.23 -2.43
CA ARG A 216 -5.27 25.36 -3.33
C ARG A 216 -4.17 24.37 -3.00
N GLN A 217 -3.90 24.15 -1.71
CA GLN A 217 -2.93 23.15 -1.26
C GLN A 217 -3.38 21.74 -1.63
N ASN A 218 -4.68 21.43 -1.46
CA ASN A 218 -5.25 20.16 -1.88
C ASN A 218 -5.18 19.97 -3.40
N ASP A 219 -5.41 21.02 -4.20
CA ASP A 219 -5.25 20.98 -5.66
C ASP A 219 -3.81 20.71 -6.08
N GLN A 220 -2.84 21.35 -5.42
CA GLN A 220 -1.42 21.13 -5.66
C GLN A 220 -1.02 19.72 -5.27
N HIS A 221 -1.36 19.29 -4.06
CA HIS A 221 -1.14 17.93 -3.56
C HIS A 221 -1.62 16.91 -4.59
N TYR A 222 -2.83 17.08 -5.07
CA TYR A 222 -3.44 16.17 -6.01
C TYR A 222 -2.69 16.12 -7.35
N ARG A 223 -2.32 17.28 -7.92
CA ARG A 223 -1.57 17.37 -9.18
C ARG A 223 -0.18 16.74 -9.09
N GLU A 224 0.51 16.92 -7.97
CA GLU A 224 1.83 16.33 -7.75
C GLU A 224 1.77 14.80 -7.74
N HIS A 225 0.76 14.22 -7.10
CA HIS A 225 0.55 12.78 -7.11
C HIS A 225 0.23 12.25 -8.52
N VAL A 226 -0.67 12.93 -9.25
CA VAL A 226 -0.95 12.59 -10.66
C VAL A 226 0.33 12.66 -11.52
N THR A 227 1.17 13.66 -11.28
CA THR A 227 2.46 13.79 -11.97
C THR A 227 3.40 12.63 -11.63
N ALA A 228 3.50 12.26 -10.36
CA ALA A 228 4.34 11.14 -9.92
C ALA A 228 3.87 9.80 -10.54
N ILE A 229 2.56 9.52 -10.53
CA ILE A 229 2.00 8.31 -11.13
C ILE A 229 2.21 8.31 -12.65
N SER A 230 1.97 9.43 -13.33
CA SER A 230 2.16 9.52 -14.78
C SER A 230 3.62 9.27 -15.19
N ALA A 231 4.57 9.83 -14.43
CA ALA A 231 6.00 9.55 -14.63
C ALA A 231 6.33 8.07 -14.39
N HIS A 232 5.77 7.46 -13.32
CA HIS A 232 5.92 6.04 -13.02
C HIS A 232 5.42 5.15 -14.16
N LEU A 233 4.21 5.39 -14.68
CA LEU A 233 3.66 4.62 -15.81
C LEU A 233 4.55 4.74 -17.04
N HIS A 234 5.07 5.93 -17.33
CA HIS A 234 6.00 6.15 -18.43
C HIS A 234 7.32 5.37 -18.26
N HIS A 235 7.94 5.43 -17.07
CA HIS A 235 9.17 4.68 -16.77
C HIS A 235 8.97 3.17 -16.86
N MET A 236 7.84 2.68 -16.40
CA MET A 236 7.47 1.26 -16.50
C MET A 236 7.02 0.83 -17.90
N LYS A 237 6.88 1.78 -18.83
CA LYS A 237 6.33 1.53 -20.20
C LYS A 237 4.94 0.92 -20.15
N ILE A 238 4.11 1.34 -19.19
CA ILE A 238 2.71 0.92 -19.05
C ILE A 238 1.83 1.93 -19.79
N PRO A 239 1.17 1.53 -20.88
CA PRO A 239 0.27 2.42 -21.61
C PRO A 239 -0.96 2.74 -20.75
N GLY A 240 -1.17 4.03 -20.51
CA GLY A 240 -2.29 4.46 -19.69
C GLY A 240 -2.25 5.95 -19.39
N ARG A 241 -3.29 6.41 -18.73
CA ARG A 241 -3.43 7.80 -18.28
C ARG A 241 -3.99 7.83 -16.87
N VAL A 242 -3.62 8.86 -16.12
CA VAL A 242 -4.14 9.11 -14.78
C VAL A 242 -5.20 10.19 -14.86
N THR A 243 -6.34 9.98 -14.21
CA THR A 243 -7.39 10.98 -14.07
C THR A 243 -7.71 11.21 -12.62
N GLU A 244 -8.19 12.41 -12.37
CA GLU A 244 -8.67 12.81 -11.06
C GLU A 244 -9.97 12.08 -10.72
N ASP A 245 -10.11 11.69 -9.46
CA ASP A 245 -11.41 11.37 -8.91
C ASP A 245 -12.03 12.61 -8.25
N ARG A 246 -13.35 12.73 -8.35
CA ARG A 246 -14.10 13.89 -7.80
C ARG A 246 -13.99 14.00 -6.28
N SER A 247 -13.81 12.88 -5.58
CA SER A 247 -13.63 12.86 -4.12
C SER A 247 -12.24 13.32 -3.69
N ARG A 248 -11.24 13.29 -4.61
CA ARG A 248 -9.83 13.62 -4.35
C ARG A 248 -9.16 12.76 -3.27
N GLU A 249 -9.73 11.60 -2.96
CA GLU A 249 -9.16 10.66 -1.99
C GLU A 249 -8.25 9.62 -2.66
N TYR A 250 -8.38 9.46 -3.97
CA TYR A 250 -7.63 8.50 -4.79
C TYR A 250 -7.55 8.95 -6.23
N TRP A 251 -6.74 8.27 -7.03
CA TRP A 251 -6.55 8.51 -8.46
C TRP A 251 -7.10 7.34 -9.26
N ARG A 252 -7.46 7.60 -10.53
CA ARG A 252 -7.87 6.54 -11.45
C ARG A 252 -6.83 6.39 -12.53
N VAL A 253 -6.17 5.24 -12.56
CA VAL A 253 -5.32 4.85 -13.67
C VAL A 253 -6.20 4.13 -14.69
N HIS A 254 -6.22 4.64 -15.90
CA HIS A 254 -6.89 4.02 -17.04
C HIS A 254 -5.82 3.39 -17.93
N TYR A 255 -5.71 2.08 -17.83
CA TYR A 255 -4.79 1.32 -18.66
C TYR A 255 -5.35 1.20 -20.07
N ASP A 256 -4.49 1.38 -21.10
CA ASP A 256 -4.87 1.24 -22.49
C ASP A 256 -4.80 -0.24 -22.91
N GLY A 257 -5.95 -0.84 -23.13
CA GLY A 257 -6.08 -2.20 -23.65
C GLY A 257 -5.85 -2.31 -25.17
N GLY A 258 -5.80 -1.19 -25.89
CA GLY A 258 -5.62 -1.19 -27.35
C GLY A 258 -6.61 -2.11 -28.05
N ASP A 259 -6.13 -2.78 -29.10
CA ASP A 259 -6.87 -3.86 -29.78
C ASP A 259 -6.57 -5.21 -29.10
N ALA A 260 -7.25 -5.47 -27.98
CA ALA A 260 -7.10 -6.73 -27.25
C ALA A 260 -7.34 -7.96 -28.13
N LEU A 261 -8.20 -7.87 -29.13
CA LEU A 261 -8.55 -8.99 -29.99
C LEU A 261 -7.40 -9.43 -30.90
N SER A 262 -6.50 -8.52 -31.27
CA SER A 262 -5.30 -8.86 -32.05
C SER A 262 -4.26 -9.65 -31.22
N HIS A 263 -4.35 -9.60 -29.88
CA HIS A 263 -3.43 -10.21 -28.94
C HIS A 263 -3.98 -11.48 -28.27
N ARG A 264 -5.00 -12.12 -28.82
CA ARG A 264 -5.67 -13.31 -28.25
C ARG A 264 -4.73 -14.50 -27.92
N LYS A 265 -3.56 -14.55 -28.49
CA LYS A 265 -2.57 -15.61 -28.20
C LYS A 265 -1.80 -15.36 -26.89
N GLU A 266 -1.85 -14.13 -26.37
CA GLU A 266 -1.11 -13.74 -25.17
C GLU A 266 -1.89 -14.04 -23.88
N TYR A 267 -3.21 -14.18 -23.95
CA TYR A 267 -4.07 -14.40 -22.80
C TYR A 267 -5.24 -15.34 -23.11
N ILE A 268 -5.80 -15.90 -22.05
CA ILE A 268 -7.03 -16.70 -22.06
C ILE A 268 -8.06 -15.98 -21.17
N VAL A 269 -9.26 -15.79 -21.71
CA VAL A 269 -10.42 -15.34 -20.91
C VAL A 269 -11.24 -16.56 -20.55
N VAL A 270 -11.32 -16.87 -19.29
CA VAL A 270 -12.30 -17.82 -18.75
C VAL A 270 -13.57 -17.04 -18.50
N HIS A 271 -14.67 -17.46 -19.11
CA HIS A 271 -15.98 -16.84 -18.94
C HIS A 271 -17.03 -17.96 -18.85
N GLU A 272 -17.43 -18.24 -17.62
CA GLU A 272 -18.37 -19.32 -17.33
C GLU A 272 -19.76 -19.01 -17.89
N ARG A 273 -20.44 -20.05 -18.37
CA ARG A 273 -21.80 -19.92 -18.90
C ARG A 273 -22.76 -19.48 -17.78
N GLY A 274 -23.50 -18.39 -18.01
CA GLY A 274 -24.44 -17.82 -17.03
C GLY A 274 -23.86 -16.65 -16.23
N VAL A 275 -22.63 -16.23 -16.50
CA VAL A 275 -22.08 -14.97 -15.98
C VAL A 275 -22.42 -13.84 -16.93
N GLU A 276 -23.07 -12.81 -16.42
CA GLU A 276 -23.41 -11.59 -17.16
C GLU A 276 -22.42 -10.47 -16.78
N VAL A 277 -21.87 -9.77 -17.78
CA VAL A 277 -20.94 -8.67 -17.57
C VAL A 277 -21.60 -7.36 -17.98
N ARG A 278 -21.60 -6.39 -17.07
CA ARG A 278 -22.23 -5.08 -17.34
C ARG A 278 -21.46 -4.25 -18.39
N ASN A 279 -20.16 -4.40 -18.44
CA ASN A 279 -19.27 -3.64 -19.32
C ASN A 279 -19.13 -4.34 -20.68
N LYS A 280 -19.53 -3.70 -21.77
CA LYS A 280 -19.38 -4.27 -23.13
C LYS A 280 -17.91 -4.45 -23.56
N ARG A 281 -16.98 -3.60 -23.06
CA ARG A 281 -15.55 -3.60 -23.40
C ARG A 281 -14.71 -4.15 -22.22
N PHE A 282 -15.20 -5.17 -21.54
CA PHE A 282 -14.50 -5.72 -20.37
C PHE A 282 -13.18 -6.41 -20.72
N VAL A 283 -13.12 -7.06 -21.89
CA VAL A 283 -11.90 -7.76 -22.35
C VAL A 283 -10.77 -6.75 -22.56
N GLU A 284 -11.04 -5.64 -23.25
CA GLU A 284 -10.05 -4.58 -23.49
C GLU A 284 -9.59 -3.96 -22.17
N ARG A 285 -10.53 -3.77 -21.22
CA ARG A 285 -10.18 -3.23 -19.90
C ARG A 285 -9.30 -4.18 -19.09
N MET A 286 -9.65 -5.46 -19.03
CA MET A 286 -8.83 -6.47 -18.35
C MET A 286 -7.45 -6.61 -19.02
N TYR A 287 -7.43 -6.60 -20.37
CA TYR A 287 -6.19 -6.67 -21.12
C TYR A 287 -5.29 -5.46 -20.88
N GLY A 288 -5.84 -4.27 -20.70
CA GLY A 288 -5.06 -3.09 -20.33
C GLY A 288 -4.23 -3.30 -19.06
N ILE A 289 -4.79 -4.01 -18.05
CA ILE A 289 -4.05 -4.41 -16.84
C ILE A 289 -3.09 -5.56 -17.15
N MET A 290 -3.52 -6.56 -17.91
CA MET A 290 -2.73 -7.74 -18.26
C MET A 290 -1.46 -7.40 -19.06
N ARG A 291 -1.42 -6.31 -19.81
CA ARG A 291 -0.22 -5.85 -20.56
C ARG A 291 0.96 -5.48 -19.67
N GLN A 292 0.77 -5.34 -18.38
CA GLN A 292 1.85 -5.16 -17.43
C GLN A 292 2.63 -6.49 -17.32
N LYS A 293 3.95 -6.44 -17.50
CA LYS A 293 4.80 -7.63 -17.60
C LYS A 293 4.81 -8.53 -16.35
N ASP A 294 4.38 -7.99 -15.24
CA ASP A 294 4.33 -8.65 -13.93
C ASP A 294 2.92 -9.06 -13.51
N VAL A 295 1.92 -8.97 -14.40
CA VAL A 295 0.55 -9.42 -14.15
C VAL A 295 0.32 -10.77 -14.82
N GLY A 296 -0.15 -11.74 -14.05
CA GLY A 296 -0.47 -13.07 -14.53
C GLY A 296 -1.95 -13.39 -14.58
N ILE A 297 -2.74 -12.80 -13.68
CA ILE A 297 -4.20 -12.99 -13.64
C ILE A 297 -4.88 -11.64 -13.39
N VAL A 298 -6.01 -11.39 -14.06
CA VAL A 298 -6.91 -10.27 -13.80
C VAL A 298 -8.30 -10.80 -13.53
N GLY A 299 -8.86 -10.48 -12.36
CA GLY A 299 -10.23 -10.79 -11.97
C GLY A 299 -11.11 -9.55 -11.89
N VAL A 300 -12.38 -9.76 -11.62
CA VAL A 300 -13.43 -8.75 -11.68
C VAL A 300 -14.27 -8.73 -10.42
N ARG A 301 -15.03 -7.65 -10.24
CA ARG A 301 -15.99 -7.52 -9.15
C ARG A 301 -17.28 -8.27 -9.47
N TYR A 302 -17.81 -8.97 -8.48
CA TYR A 302 -19.12 -9.61 -8.57
C TYR A 302 -20.16 -8.91 -7.71
N GLU A 303 -21.35 -8.75 -8.29
CA GLU A 303 -22.55 -8.28 -7.60
C GLU A 303 -23.62 -9.37 -7.63
N LYS A 304 -24.44 -9.46 -6.57
CA LYS A 304 -25.58 -10.35 -6.45
C LYS A 304 -26.91 -9.62 -6.36
N ARG A 305 -28.00 -10.37 -6.22
CA ARG A 305 -29.35 -9.78 -6.06
C ARG A 305 -29.40 -8.84 -4.85
N GLY A 306 -30.28 -7.85 -4.88
CA GLY A 306 -30.45 -6.89 -3.80
C GLY A 306 -29.41 -5.75 -3.79
N PHE A 307 -28.69 -5.50 -4.90
CA PHE A 307 -27.65 -4.47 -5.00
C PHE A 307 -26.53 -4.66 -3.96
N LEU A 308 -26.13 -5.89 -3.75
CA LEU A 308 -25.05 -6.26 -2.85
C LEU A 308 -23.81 -6.72 -3.62
N ILE A 309 -22.65 -6.54 -3.02
CA ILE A 309 -21.39 -7.12 -3.48
C ILE A 309 -21.43 -8.61 -3.14
N ASP A 310 -21.11 -9.46 -4.10
CA ASP A 310 -20.84 -10.88 -3.87
C ASP A 310 -19.38 -11.08 -3.45
N ASN A 311 -18.43 -10.58 -4.27
CA ASN A 311 -17.03 -10.56 -3.88
C ASN A 311 -16.23 -9.44 -4.60
N CYS A 312 -15.13 -9.05 -3.98
CA CYS A 312 -14.08 -8.19 -4.51
C CYS A 312 -12.74 -8.95 -4.52
N GLY A 313 -12.73 -10.16 -5.07
CA GLY A 313 -11.67 -11.13 -4.87
C GLY A 313 -11.86 -11.91 -3.58
N TYR A 314 -10.88 -12.74 -3.25
CA TYR A 314 -10.94 -13.63 -2.10
C TYR A 314 -9.67 -13.52 -1.27
N ILE A 315 -9.84 -13.76 0.02
CA ILE A 315 -8.79 -13.89 1.03
C ILE A 315 -8.77 -15.30 1.56
N PHE A 316 -7.65 -15.73 2.15
CA PHE A 316 -7.53 -17.05 2.76
C PHE A 316 -6.97 -16.98 4.19
N ASP A 317 -7.31 -17.96 4.99
CA ASP A 317 -6.75 -18.11 6.33
C ASP A 317 -5.57 -19.10 6.37
N GLU A 318 -4.99 -19.26 7.54
CA GLU A 318 -3.86 -20.17 7.79
C GLU A 318 -4.17 -21.65 7.53
N LYS A 319 -5.45 -22.01 7.45
CA LYS A 319 -5.92 -23.36 7.14
C LYS A 319 -6.24 -23.56 5.65
N GLY A 320 -6.15 -22.51 4.85
CA GLY A 320 -6.49 -22.50 3.43
C GLY A 320 -8.00 -22.41 3.16
N LEU A 321 -8.79 -22.00 4.16
CA LEU A 321 -10.18 -21.64 3.93
C LEU A 321 -10.27 -20.29 3.25
N VAL A 322 -11.15 -20.19 2.27
CA VAL A 322 -11.25 -19.04 1.36
C VAL A 322 -12.54 -18.28 1.61
N TYR A 323 -12.42 -16.98 1.82
CA TYR A 323 -13.51 -16.07 2.13
C TYR A 323 -13.64 -14.96 1.08
N PRO A 324 -14.87 -14.60 0.65
CA PRO A 324 -15.09 -13.51 -0.29
C PRO A 324 -14.87 -12.17 0.40
N ALA A 325 -14.03 -11.31 -0.19
CA ALA A 325 -13.82 -9.95 0.30
C ALA A 325 -15.04 -9.05 0.00
N CYS A 326 -15.39 -8.15 0.92
CA CYS A 326 -16.50 -7.20 0.83
C CYS A 326 -17.89 -7.85 0.66
N HIS A 327 -18.03 -9.12 1.00
CA HIS A 327 -19.30 -9.87 0.85
C HIS A 327 -20.45 -9.18 1.58
N ASN A 328 -21.64 -9.21 0.99
CA ASN A 328 -22.87 -8.63 1.52
C ASN A 328 -22.86 -7.11 1.75
N GLN A 329 -21.79 -6.40 1.40
CA GLN A 329 -21.80 -4.94 1.44
C GLN A 329 -22.69 -4.36 0.33
N PRO A 330 -23.30 -3.18 0.52
CA PRO A 330 -24.03 -2.50 -0.55
C PRO A 330 -23.14 -2.32 -1.80
N ALA A 331 -23.71 -2.43 -2.99
CA ALA A 331 -22.98 -2.29 -4.25
C ALA A 331 -22.30 -0.91 -4.41
N LEU A 332 -22.76 0.10 -3.69
CA LEU A 332 -22.15 1.43 -3.66
C LEU A 332 -21.09 1.60 -2.56
N SER A 333 -20.87 0.56 -1.74
CA SER A 333 -19.83 0.59 -0.71
C SER A 333 -18.46 0.76 -1.35
N ARG A 334 -17.63 1.59 -0.74
CA ARG A 334 -16.22 1.72 -1.10
C ARG A 334 -15.36 0.58 -0.54
N GLY A 335 -15.89 -0.16 0.44
CA GLY A 335 -15.12 -1.14 1.21
C GLY A 335 -14.05 -0.50 2.09
N TYR A 336 -13.39 -1.32 2.91
CA TYR A 336 -12.31 -0.87 3.77
C TYR A 336 -11.17 -0.27 2.96
N LEU A 337 -10.76 0.95 3.29
CA LEU A 337 -9.72 1.71 2.58
C LEU A 337 -9.98 1.80 1.05
N ASN A 338 -11.24 1.94 0.61
CA ASN A 338 -11.63 2.03 -0.81
C ASN A 338 -11.37 0.75 -1.65
N ARG A 339 -11.12 -0.40 -1.05
CA ARG A 339 -10.74 -1.63 -1.76
C ARG A 339 -11.85 -2.21 -2.63
N ALA A 340 -13.12 -1.89 -2.37
CA ALA A 340 -14.21 -2.34 -3.24
C ALA A 340 -14.31 -1.56 -4.57
N ILE A 341 -13.62 -0.43 -4.68
CA ILE A 341 -13.73 0.49 -5.83
C ILE A 341 -12.40 0.80 -6.52
N LEU A 342 -11.27 0.37 -5.94
CA LEU A 342 -9.94 0.57 -6.52
C LEU A 342 -9.32 -0.76 -6.95
N PRO A 343 -8.63 -0.80 -8.10
CA PRO A 343 -7.81 -1.94 -8.47
C PRO A 343 -6.72 -2.20 -7.43
N HIS A 344 -6.47 -3.47 -7.14
CA HIS A 344 -5.43 -3.86 -6.21
C HIS A 344 -4.99 -5.31 -6.43
N ASP A 345 -3.82 -5.67 -5.95
CA ASP A 345 -3.38 -7.06 -5.95
C ASP A 345 -4.15 -7.85 -4.90
N VAL A 346 -4.55 -9.07 -5.25
CA VAL A 346 -5.31 -9.99 -4.40
C VAL A 346 -4.67 -11.37 -4.39
N SER A 347 -5.00 -12.16 -3.40
CA SER A 347 -4.51 -13.54 -3.33
C SER A 347 -5.24 -14.46 -4.27
N MET A 348 -6.52 -14.20 -4.53
CA MET A 348 -7.33 -15.01 -5.43
C MET A 348 -8.46 -14.17 -6.04
N VAL A 349 -8.82 -14.48 -7.29
CA VAL A 349 -9.98 -13.95 -8.00
C VAL A 349 -11.05 -15.02 -8.19
N ASP A 350 -12.25 -14.63 -8.61
CA ASP A 350 -13.34 -15.58 -8.87
C ASP A 350 -13.05 -16.42 -10.13
N GLN A 351 -13.38 -17.72 -10.05
CA GLN A 351 -13.14 -18.68 -11.14
C GLN A 351 -14.05 -18.49 -12.35
N ALA A 352 -15.20 -17.84 -12.17
CA ALA A 352 -16.24 -17.78 -13.20
C ALA A 352 -15.96 -16.74 -14.30
N LEU A 353 -15.19 -15.68 -14.00
CA LEU A 353 -14.68 -14.75 -15.01
C LEU A 353 -13.33 -14.20 -14.58
N PHE A 354 -12.30 -14.55 -15.32
CA PHE A 354 -10.96 -13.99 -15.16
C PHE A 354 -10.19 -14.05 -16.48
N MET A 355 -9.13 -13.26 -16.57
CA MET A 355 -8.15 -13.32 -17.66
C MET A 355 -6.83 -13.82 -17.09
N ILE A 356 -6.17 -14.71 -17.80
CA ILE A 356 -4.85 -15.26 -17.42
C ILE A 356 -3.87 -15.17 -18.57
N ASP A 357 -2.62 -14.84 -18.26
CA ASP A 357 -1.53 -14.90 -19.22
C ASP A 357 -1.32 -16.34 -19.72
N SER A 358 -1.30 -16.53 -21.05
CA SER A 358 -1.24 -17.87 -21.66
C SER A 358 0.03 -18.61 -21.28
N LYS A 359 1.18 -17.91 -21.24
CA LYS A 359 2.46 -18.50 -20.87
C LYS A 359 2.53 -18.82 -19.38
N ALA A 360 1.92 -17.99 -18.54
CA ALA A 360 1.83 -18.28 -17.12
C ALA A 360 1.02 -19.55 -16.86
N LEU A 361 -0.13 -19.71 -17.52
CA LEU A 361 -0.96 -20.93 -17.40
C LEU A 361 -0.19 -22.18 -17.84
N GLU A 362 0.54 -22.10 -18.96
CA GLU A 362 1.38 -23.20 -19.46
C GLU A 362 2.49 -23.55 -18.45
N ARG A 363 3.20 -22.55 -17.95
CA ARG A 363 4.32 -22.72 -16.99
C ARG A 363 3.90 -23.33 -15.67
N VAL A 364 2.70 -23.04 -15.17
CA VAL A 364 2.19 -23.62 -13.93
C VAL A 364 1.54 -25.01 -14.12
N GLY A 365 1.47 -25.50 -15.35
CA GLY A 365 0.91 -26.82 -15.69
C GLY A 365 -0.63 -26.87 -15.61
N GLY A 366 -1.30 -25.71 -15.64
CA GLY A 366 -2.76 -25.61 -15.60
C GLY A 366 -3.37 -25.93 -14.22
N PHE A 367 -4.61 -26.43 -14.24
CA PHE A 367 -5.39 -26.72 -13.04
C PHE A 367 -5.01 -28.08 -12.43
N ASP A 368 -4.95 -28.14 -11.10
CA ASP A 368 -4.76 -29.39 -10.36
C ASP A 368 -6.09 -30.15 -10.26
N ARG A 369 -6.17 -31.34 -10.89
CA ARG A 369 -7.39 -32.17 -10.94
C ARG A 369 -7.83 -32.72 -9.60
N ARG A 370 -7.00 -32.65 -8.56
CA ARG A 370 -7.34 -33.09 -7.20
C ARG A 370 -8.16 -32.04 -6.47
N LEU A 371 -8.17 -30.80 -6.97
CA LEU A 371 -8.81 -29.65 -6.34
C LEU A 371 -10.11 -29.28 -7.04
N THR A 372 -11.03 -28.67 -6.31
CA THR A 372 -12.35 -28.27 -6.80
C THR A 372 -12.73 -26.89 -6.25
N GLY A 373 -13.61 -26.16 -6.96
CA GLY A 373 -14.16 -24.90 -6.49
C GLY A 373 -13.08 -23.86 -6.15
N ARG A 374 -13.23 -23.21 -5.00
CA ARG A 374 -12.31 -22.13 -4.57
C ARG A 374 -10.88 -22.62 -4.31
N THR A 375 -10.71 -23.88 -3.84
CA THR A 375 -9.36 -24.42 -3.61
C THR A 375 -8.58 -24.58 -4.92
N LEU A 376 -9.25 -24.95 -6.01
CA LEU A 376 -8.68 -25.03 -7.35
C LEU A 376 -8.18 -23.65 -7.83
N MET A 377 -9.00 -22.61 -7.61
CA MET A 377 -8.64 -21.27 -8.05
C MET A 377 -7.56 -20.64 -7.18
N LEU A 378 -7.56 -20.90 -5.86
CA LEU A 378 -6.49 -20.47 -4.98
C LEU A 378 -5.14 -21.10 -5.37
N ASP A 379 -5.11 -22.40 -5.63
CA ASP A 379 -3.91 -23.11 -6.12
C ASP A 379 -3.36 -22.45 -7.40
N LEU A 380 -4.21 -22.20 -8.39
CA LEU A 380 -3.81 -21.54 -9.63
C LEU A 380 -3.21 -20.15 -9.36
N CYS A 381 -3.85 -19.34 -8.53
CA CYS A 381 -3.38 -18.02 -8.19
C CYS A 381 -2.04 -18.08 -7.44
N LEU A 382 -1.87 -19.00 -6.50
CA LEU A 382 -0.61 -19.18 -5.76
C LEU A 382 0.52 -19.68 -6.69
N LYS A 383 0.27 -20.61 -7.60
CA LYS A 383 1.24 -21.03 -8.64
C LYS A 383 1.68 -19.86 -9.50
N VAL A 384 0.75 -19.05 -9.97
CA VAL A 384 1.07 -17.85 -10.77
C VAL A 384 1.89 -16.84 -9.96
N ARG A 385 1.57 -16.65 -8.68
CA ARG A 385 2.37 -15.80 -7.79
C ARG A 385 3.79 -16.35 -7.54
N GLN A 386 3.97 -17.66 -7.47
CA GLN A 386 5.32 -18.27 -7.39
C GLN A 386 6.19 -17.97 -8.63
N LEU A 387 5.58 -17.68 -9.78
CA LEU A 387 6.32 -17.21 -10.96
C LEU A 387 6.78 -15.75 -10.84
N GLY A 388 6.46 -15.06 -9.72
CA GLY A 388 6.70 -13.63 -9.53
C GLY A 388 5.69 -12.74 -10.23
N LEU A 389 4.55 -13.30 -10.65
CA LEU A 389 3.46 -12.55 -11.29
C LEU A 389 2.37 -12.19 -10.28
N ARG A 390 1.72 -11.06 -10.51
CA ARG A 390 0.62 -10.54 -9.68
C ARG A 390 -0.73 -11.08 -10.13
N VAL A 391 -1.63 -11.21 -9.19
CA VAL A 391 -3.05 -11.46 -9.39
C VAL A 391 -3.79 -10.16 -9.05
N VAL A 392 -4.42 -9.54 -10.02
CA VAL A 392 -5.01 -8.21 -9.91
C VAL A 392 -6.53 -8.27 -9.95
N PHE A 393 -7.17 -7.59 -9.02
CA PHE A 393 -8.60 -7.35 -9.01
C PHE A 393 -8.94 -6.01 -9.66
N ASP A 394 -9.87 -6.00 -10.64
CA ASP A 394 -10.38 -4.79 -11.27
C ASP A 394 -11.87 -4.57 -10.96
N PRO A 395 -12.23 -3.65 -10.05
CA PRO A 395 -13.62 -3.32 -9.74
C PRO A 395 -14.34 -2.58 -10.87
N GLY A 396 -13.61 -2.12 -11.87
CA GLY A 396 -14.18 -1.43 -13.03
C GLY A 396 -14.88 -2.36 -14.02
N VAL A 397 -14.71 -3.68 -13.87
CA VAL A 397 -15.53 -4.69 -14.55
C VAL A 397 -16.46 -5.32 -13.52
N VAL A 398 -17.77 -5.24 -13.77
CA VAL A 398 -18.79 -5.77 -12.86
C VAL A 398 -19.52 -6.92 -13.53
N ALA A 399 -19.50 -8.07 -12.88
CA ALA A 399 -20.16 -9.29 -13.30
C ALA A 399 -21.28 -9.73 -12.32
N LYS A 400 -22.22 -10.53 -12.80
CA LYS A 400 -23.27 -11.17 -12.02
C LYS A 400 -23.39 -12.63 -12.41
N LYS A 401 -23.50 -13.52 -11.45
CA LYS A 401 -23.86 -14.93 -11.68
C LYS A 401 -25.37 -15.07 -11.68
N LYS A 402 -25.92 -15.83 -12.65
CA LYS A 402 -27.36 -16.16 -12.68
C LYS A 402 -27.77 -17.17 -11.62
N THR A 403 -26.88 -18.09 -11.34
CA THR A 403 -26.98 -19.12 -10.29
C THR A 403 -25.77 -19.00 -9.38
N GLU A 404 -25.98 -19.14 -8.09
CA GLU A 404 -24.85 -19.31 -7.18
C GLU A 404 -24.27 -20.71 -7.47
N PRO A 405 -22.98 -20.84 -7.75
CA PRO A 405 -22.37 -22.14 -7.88
C PRO A 405 -22.46 -22.83 -6.52
N ASP A 406 -22.77 -24.14 -6.53
CA ASP A 406 -22.58 -24.96 -5.35
C ASP A 406 -21.09 -24.87 -4.97
N ASP A 407 -20.79 -24.16 -3.90
CA ASP A 407 -19.44 -24.10 -3.31
C ASP A 407 -19.14 -25.47 -2.71
N ILE A 408 -18.72 -26.39 -3.54
CA ILE A 408 -18.34 -27.73 -3.11
C ILE A 408 -16.96 -27.64 -2.45
N PHE A 409 -16.95 -27.24 -1.18
CA PHE A 409 -15.82 -27.50 -0.32
C PHE A 409 -15.83 -28.99 0.03
N THR A 410 -14.91 -29.75 -0.54
CA THR A 410 -14.66 -31.09 -0.07
C THR A 410 -13.48 -31.08 0.90
N GLU A 411 -13.57 -31.78 2.01
CA GLU A 411 -12.48 -31.94 2.98
C GLU A 411 -11.18 -32.40 2.29
N SER A 412 -11.32 -33.34 1.34
CA SER A 412 -10.19 -33.85 0.55
C SER A 412 -9.51 -32.78 -0.30
N SER A 413 -10.26 -31.85 -0.88
CA SER A 413 -9.72 -30.76 -1.68
C SER A 413 -8.98 -29.73 -0.80
N THR A 414 -9.52 -29.41 0.37
CA THR A 414 -8.88 -28.52 1.32
C THR A 414 -7.60 -29.12 1.89
N ALA A 415 -7.61 -30.42 2.23
CA ALA A 415 -6.43 -31.13 2.70
C ALA A 415 -5.32 -31.16 1.62
N ALA A 416 -5.66 -31.47 0.37
CA ALA A 416 -4.71 -31.49 -0.73
C ALA A 416 -4.10 -30.09 -1.02
N LEU A 417 -4.90 -29.03 -0.90
CA LEU A 417 -4.41 -27.66 -0.98
C LEU A 417 -3.42 -27.36 0.15
N TYR A 418 -3.81 -27.68 1.39
CA TYR A 418 -2.97 -27.44 2.57
C TYR A 418 -1.64 -28.18 2.49
N ASP A 419 -1.65 -29.46 2.11
CA ASP A 419 -0.43 -30.26 1.95
C ASP A 419 0.55 -29.63 0.93
N THR A 420 0.00 -29.01 -0.11
CA THR A 420 0.81 -28.37 -1.15
C THR A 420 1.34 -26.99 -0.71
N TRP A 421 0.55 -26.21 0.04
CA TRP A 421 0.80 -24.79 0.27
C TRP A 421 0.99 -24.39 1.75
N LYS A 422 1.14 -25.34 2.67
CA LYS A 422 1.24 -25.07 4.12
C LYS A 422 2.23 -23.98 4.48
N ASP A 423 3.40 -23.93 3.83
CA ASP A 423 4.44 -22.96 4.11
C ASP A 423 4.07 -21.52 3.66
N VAL A 424 3.14 -21.40 2.73
CA VAL A 424 2.56 -20.13 2.29
C VAL A 424 1.37 -19.76 3.18
N LEU A 425 0.47 -20.71 3.43
CA LEU A 425 -0.78 -20.49 4.16
C LEU A 425 -0.54 -20.09 5.61
N ILE A 426 0.45 -20.67 6.28
CA ILE A 426 0.78 -20.36 7.69
C ILE A 426 1.14 -18.88 7.92
N ASN A 427 1.59 -18.18 6.87
CA ASN A 427 1.89 -16.75 6.95
C ASN A 427 0.64 -15.88 6.81
N GLY A 428 -0.53 -16.47 6.48
CA GLY A 428 -1.77 -15.77 6.19
C GLY A 428 -1.76 -15.06 4.83
N ASP A 429 -2.87 -14.42 4.51
CA ASP A 429 -3.02 -13.65 3.26
C ASP A 429 -2.25 -12.33 3.32
N PRO A 430 -1.26 -12.08 2.45
CA PRO A 430 -0.46 -10.86 2.48
C PRO A 430 -1.27 -9.60 2.16
N TYR A 431 -2.38 -9.73 1.45
CA TYR A 431 -3.23 -8.60 1.08
C TYR A 431 -4.40 -8.38 2.07
N TYR A 432 -4.44 -9.17 3.15
CA TYR A 432 -5.40 -9.01 4.24
C TYR A 432 -4.68 -8.93 5.58
N ASN A 433 -4.79 -7.77 6.24
CA ASN A 433 -4.07 -7.56 7.50
C ASN A 433 -4.58 -8.52 8.59
N ARG A 434 -3.67 -9.18 9.28
CA ARG A 434 -3.98 -10.18 10.34
C ARG A 434 -4.75 -9.60 11.54
N ASN A 435 -4.75 -8.27 11.70
CA ASN A 435 -5.49 -7.59 12.75
C ASN A 435 -6.96 -7.34 12.37
N LEU A 436 -7.35 -7.66 11.13
CA LEU A 436 -8.74 -7.63 10.69
C LEU A 436 -9.41 -8.98 10.96
N PRO A 437 -10.71 -8.99 11.33
CA PRO A 437 -11.43 -10.24 11.59
C PRO A 437 -11.58 -11.06 10.32
N MET A 438 -11.20 -12.34 10.37
CA MET A 438 -11.44 -13.30 9.30
C MET A 438 -12.84 -13.90 9.41
N GLY A 439 -13.47 -14.17 8.25
CA GLY A 439 -14.77 -14.84 8.18
C GLY A 439 -15.97 -14.01 8.61
N LEU A 440 -15.76 -12.80 9.13
CA LEU A 440 -16.83 -11.82 9.25
C LEU A 440 -16.95 -11.12 7.89
N GLU A 441 -18.16 -11.07 7.39
CA GLU A 441 -18.51 -10.67 6.03
C GLU A 441 -18.10 -9.23 5.68
N ASN A 442 -17.54 -8.50 6.63
CA ASN A 442 -17.22 -7.11 6.48
C ASN A 442 -15.95 -6.76 7.24
N TYR A 443 -15.15 -5.89 6.70
CA TYR A 443 -14.09 -5.16 7.39
C TYR A 443 -14.66 -4.23 8.50
N PHE A 444 -15.62 -4.71 9.29
CA PHE A 444 -16.12 -3.97 10.43
C PHE A 444 -15.13 -4.10 11.56
N LEU A 445 -14.38 -3.06 11.79
CA LEU A 445 -13.82 -2.79 13.10
C LEU A 445 -15.03 -2.48 13.99
N TYR A 446 -15.33 -3.33 14.95
CA TYR A 446 -16.22 -2.96 16.01
C TYR A 446 -15.62 -1.73 16.70
N ALA A 447 -16.29 -0.59 16.58
CA ALA A 447 -15.94 0.63 17.27
C ALA A 447 -16.13 0.46 18.80
#